data_5b688f3adbc3d806687e06aeecb1ca24
#
_entry.id   5b688f3adbc3d806687e06aeecb1ca24
#
_cell.length_a   1.000
_cell.length_b   1.000
_cell.length_c   1.000
_cell.angle_alpha   90.00
_cell.angle_beta   90.00
_cell.angle_gamma   90.00
#
_symmetry.space_group_name_H-M   'P 1'
#
loop_
_entity.id
_entity.type
_entity.pdbx_description
1 polymer ?
#
loop_
_entity_poly.entity_id
_entity_poly.type
_entity_poly.pdbx_seq_one_letter_code
_entity_poly.pdbx_strand_id
1 'polypeptide(L)'
;EMISQNQNSFENLGTILLDLLTRRGKTITEELRDALAFFMLHLGQAEHLGGLCAELDATPQNKKYVELLREAELLTDSSNKIADEPNNLSVAPTPFLLDESEPKKLRIYSRRNFCSESRLAAGIHGMCSTSASDVNEVKEALAQLEQTLKNARENGDKKAYSLNPLQLEAAELAVSEKFSVICGGPGTGKTTTVVKFIEAFLEIHPKGIIQMCAPTGKATSRLLESVKNQADAGPSSAPYYPAVRKALAEDRLTSLTIHKLLVTDLSNGKRPSADNPIEADLLIVDESSMIDSALALKLIRSIDPTKTQTVFLGDKHQLAAVGPGSVFADISDNSGVLKGHIVELKESIRFNDKSAIGRLAQRMLAFEEGREAGISDFISEVEYTDDQPFEGFKDTGVFFKSAGRNLPLQAQKWLEEKLDSYCNAVENLNLTLTLNDKNEVDSRSANFENLPNDVQQALKDVWNELSTFRPLCAQREGPTGVNAVNDYCEDFVKTAFIVPSADDMYNGKVIIVRQNDSGLGVANGDVAVIFGLKTADSDKPMWYAFIGDLKKIVPAQLLPKYDTAFAITIHQSQGSGFRDVAIFLPTLSAGSDAASLCTRELLYTGIT
;
A
#
# COMPACT_ATOMS: atom_id res chain seq x y z
N GLU A 1 10.12 -17.35 -3.49
CA GLU A 1 10.86 -17.40 -2.20
C GLU A 1 9.96 -17.16 -0.98
N MET A 2 9.01 -16.21 -1.00
CA MET A 2 8.07 -16.03 0.13
C MET A 2 7.10 -17.21 0.29
N ILE A 3 6.62 -17.82 -0.80
CA ILE A 3 5.74 -18.99 -0.77
C ILE A 3 6.46 -20.16 -0.09
N SER A 4 7.71 -20.42 -0.47
CA SER A 4 8.52 -21.49 0.14
C SER A 4 8.91 -21.20 1.59
N GLN A 5 9.08 -19.92 1.98
CA GLN A 5 9.41 -19.56 3.36
C GLN A 5 8.22 -19.72 4.31
N ASN A 6 7.00 -19.39 3.89
CA ASN A 6 5.82 -19.55 4.74
C ASN A 6 5.37 -21.02 4.83
N GLN A 7 5.36 -21.77 3.74
CA GLN A 7 5.12 -23.22 3.79
C GLN A 7 6.15 -23.92 4.68
N ASN A 8 7.44 -23.64 4.50
CA ASN A 8 8.49 -24.15 5.39
C ASN A 8 8.30 -23.76 6.85
N SER A 9 7.74 -22.60 7.16
CA SER A 9 7.50 -22.15 8.54
C SER A 9 6.39 -22.95 9.21
N PHE A 10 5.30 -23.30 8.50
CA PHE A 10 4.22 -24.14 9.04
C PHE A 10 4.61 -25.60 9.14
N GLU A 11 5.35 -26.15 8.18
CA GLU A 11 5.92 -27.50 8.26
C GLU A 11 6.87 -27.62 9.46
N ASN A 12 7.71 -26.62 9.68
CA ASN A 12 8.60 -26.55 10.85
C ASN A 12 7.79 -26.46 12.14
N LEU A 13 6.71 -25.68 12.18
CA LEU A 13 5.84 -25.57 13.34
C LEU A 13 5.17 -26.92 13.66
N GLY A 14 4.67 -27.63 12.64
CA GLY A 14 4.13 -28.99 12.81
C GLY A 14 5.14 -29.95 13.44
N THR A 15 6.39 -29.92 12.96
CA THR A 15 7.49 -30.74 13.51
C THR A 15 7.79 -30.37 14.98
N ILE A 16 7.83 -29.07 15.30
CA ILE A 16 8.05 -28.58 16.66
C ILE A 16 6.91 -29.04 17.60
N LEU A 17 5.66 -28.98 17.14
CA LEU A 17 4.51 -29.41 17.95
C LEU A 17 4.55 -30.91 18.21
N LEU A 18 4.93 -31.72 17.24
CA LEU A 18 5.11 -33.17 17.44
C LEU A 18 6.22 -33.49 18.45
N ASP A 19 7.35 -32.76 18.38
CA ASP A 19 8.44 -32.92 19.35
C ASP A 19 7.99 -32.53 20.77
N LEU A 20 7.24 -31.44 20.90
CA LEU A 20 6.67 -30.99 22.18
C LEU A 20 5.70 -32.02 22.77
N LEU A 21 4.83 -32.62 21.95
CA LEU A 21 3.92 -33.69 22.37
C LEU A 21 4.68 -34.93 22.87
N THR A 22 5.73 -35.32 22.15
CA THR A 22 6.62 -36.43 22.54
C THR A 22 7.27 -36.16 23.90
N ARG A 23 7.80 -34.95 24.11
CA ARG A 23 8.39 -34.54 25.41
C ARG A 23 7.37 -34.52 26.55
N ARG A 24 6.09 -34.29 26.26
CA ARG A 24 4.98 -34.38 27.23
C ARG A 24 4.46 -35.80 27.45
N GLY A 25 5.08 -36.81 26.88
CA GLY A 25 4.70 -38.21 27.01
C GLY A 25 3.41 -38.58 26.26
N LYS A 26 2.94 -37.77 25.32
CA LYS A 26 1.78 -38.08 24.47
C LYS A 26 2.17 -39.08 23.38
N THR A 27 1.32 -40.06 23.12
CA THR A 27 1.52 -41.02 22.01
C THR A 27 1.15 -40.34 20.68
N ILE A 28 2.09 -40.31 19.76
CA ILE A 28 1.86 -39.75 18.43
C ILE A 28 1.48 -40.88 17.50
N THR A 29 0.20 -40.94 17.14
CA THR A 29 -0.32 -41.86 16.12
C THR A 29 -0.08 -41.31 14.72
N GLU A 30 -0.12 -42.17 13.72
CA GLU A 30 -0.03 -41.77 12.31
C GLU A 30 -1.20 -40.84 11.94
N GLU A 31 -2.42 -41.14 12.40
CA GLU A 31 -3.61 -40.33 12.19
C GLU A 31 -3.47 -38.90 12.79
N LEU A 32 -2.83 -38.76 13.96
CA LEU A 32 -2.56 -37.44 14.54
C LEU A 32 -1.54 -36.64 13.73
N ARG A 33 -0.53 -37.32 13.16
CA ARG A 33 0.43 -36.68 12.24
C ARG A 33 -0.26 -36.17 10.99
N ASP A 34 -1.12 -36.99 10.39
CA ASP A 34 -1.88 -36.62 9.19
C ASP A 34 -2.84 -35.46 9.47
N ALA A 35 -3.56 -35.48 10.61
CA ALA A 35 -4.44 -34.40 11.02
C ALA A 35 -3.67 -33.08 11.19
N LEU A 36 -2.52 -33.12 11.86
CA LEU A 36 -1.69 -31.93 12.08
C LEU A 36 -1.12 -31.39 10.75
N ALA A 37 -0.61 -32.27 9.89
CA ALA A 37 -0.09 -31.89 8.57
C ALA A 37 -1.19 -31.24 7.71
N PHE A 38 -2.39 -31.84 7.72
CA PHE A 38 -3.55 -31.32 7.01
C PHE A 38 -3.91 -29.89 7.47
N PHE A 39 -4.01 -29.66 8.78
CA PHE A 39 -4.34 -28.31 9.28
C PHE A 39 -3.21 -27.31 9.06
N MET A 40 -1.95 -27.72 9.20
CA MET A 40 -0.81 -26.84 8.91
C MET A 40 -0.80 -26.38 7.44
N LEU A 41 -1.10 -27.28 6.53
CA LEU A 41 -1.20 -26.98 5.10
C LEU A 41 -2.30 -25.94 4.84
N HIS A 42 -3.51 -26.17 5.36
CA HIS A 42 -4.65 -25.28 5.14
C HIS A 42 -4.49 -23.92 5.82
N LEU A 43 -3.92 -23.86 7.03
CA LEU A 43 -3.58 -22.61 7.68
C LEU A 43 -2.52 -21.84 6.90
N GLY A 44 -1.48 -22.53 6.41
CA GLY A 44 -0.45 -21.92 5.58
C GLY A 44 -1.02 -21.35 4.28
N GLN A 45 -1.91 -22.10 3.63
CA GLN A 45 -2.61 -21.63 2.42
C GLN A 45 -3.52 -20.43 2.72
N ALA A 46 -4.29 -20.47 3.81
CA ALA A 46 -5.16 -19.37 4.21
C ALA A 46 -4.36 -18.09 4.51
N GLU A 47 -3.29 -18.18 5.29
CA GLU A 47 -2.42 -17.02 5.58
C GLU A 47 -1.74 -16.48 4.31
N HIS A 48 -1.37 -17.37 3.38
CA HIS A 48 -0.81 -16.94 2.09
C HIS A 48 -1.82 -16.15 1.25
N LEU A 49 -3.10 -16.51 1.34
CA LEU A 49 -4.20 -15.80 0.69
C LEU A 49 -4.70 -14.57 1.49
N GLY A 50 -4.01 -14.21 2.56
CA GLY A 50 -4.36 -13.07 3.42
C GLY A 50 -5.42 -13.39 4.48
N GLY A 51 -5.83 -14.66 4.64
CA GLY A 51 -6.79 -15.08 5.65
C GLY A 51 -6.16 -15.22 7.05
N LEU A 52 -6.98 -15.12 8.08
CA LEU A 52 -6.59 -15.33 9.50
C LEU A 52 -6.86 -16.76 9.97
N CYS A 53 -7.75 -17.49 9.30
CA CYS A 53 -8.15 -18.84 9.62
C CYS A 53 -8.24 -19.72 8.36
N ALA A 54 -8.13 -21.02 8.55
CA ALA A 54 -8.52 -22.00 7.55
C ALA A 54 -10.00 -22.32 7.69
N GLU A 55 -10.78 -22.13 6.63
CA GLU A 55 -12.19 -22.49 6.56
C GLU A 55 -12.34 -23.84 5.86
N LEU A 56 -12.89 -24.81 6.56
CA LEU A 56 -13.06 -26.18 6.10
C LEU A 56 -14.52 -26.59 6.20
N ASP A 57 -14.97 -27.43 5.27
CA ASP A 57 -16.30 -28.04 5.39
C ASP A 57 -16.35 -29.00 6.59
N ALA A 58 -17.47 -29.02 7.32
CA ALA A 58 -17.68 -29.88 8.48
C ALA A 58 -17.97 -31.34 8.08
N THR A 59 -17.07 -31.93 7.26
CA THR A 59 -17.15 -33.35 6.85
C THR A 59 -16.85 -34.30 8.03
N PRO A 60 -17.28 -35.55 7.98
CA PRO A 60 -16.93 -36.56 9.01
C PRO A 60 -15.42 -36.70 9.20
N GLN A 61 -14.63 -36.62 8.12
CA GLN A 61 -13.17 -36.72 8.19
C GLN A 61 -12.54 -35.49 8.91
N ASN A 62 -12.98 -34.29 8.55
CA ASN A 62 -12.47 -33.07 9.17
C ASN A 62 -12.84 -32.99 10.64
N LYS A 63 -14.06 -33.44 11.02
CA LYS A 63 -14.46 -33.57 12.42
C LYS A 63 -13.60 -34.58 13.17
N LYS A 64 -13.28 -35.72 12.57
CA LYS A 64 -12.35 -36.70 13.16
C LYS A 64 -10.97 -36.08 13.43
N TYR A 65 -10.46 -35.32 12.52
CA TYR A 65 -9.18 -34.61 12.67
C TYR A 65 -9.23 -33.56 13.79
N VAL A 66 -10.35 -32.83 13.91
CA VAL A 66 -10.58 -31.88 15.02
C VAL A 66 -10.52 -32.60 16.36
N GLU A 67 -11.20 -33.76 16.52
CA GLU A 67 -11.16 -34.51 17.76
C GLU A 67 -9.76 -35.02 18.11
N LEU A 68 -8.99 -35.51 17.14
CA LEU A 68 -7.61 -35.92 17.38
C LEU A 68 -6.73 -34.77 17.91
N LEU A 69 -6.91 -33.54 17.39
CA LEU A 69 -6.19 -32.38 17.90
C LEU A 69 -6.69 -31.93 19.28
N ARG A 70 -7.98 -32.08 19.59
CA ARG A 70 -8.53 -31.84 20.95
C ARG A 70 -7.95 -32.83 21.97
N GLU A 71 -7.94 -34.11 21.66
CA GLU A 71 -7.35 -35.15 22.53
C GLU A 71 -5.86 -34.96 22.76
N ALA A 72 -5.17 -34.45 21.73
CA ALA A 72 -3.75 -34.09 21.81
C ALA A 72 -3.49 -32.74 22.56
N GLU A 73 -4.55 -32.06 23.04
CA GLU A 73 -4.45 -30.73 23.67
C GLU A 73 -3.82 -29.65 22.76
N LEU A 74 -3.99 -29.78 21.46
CA LEU A 74 -3.51 -28.82 20.47
C LEU A 74 -4.59 -27.82 20.03
N LEU A 75 -5.87 -28.16 20.25
CA LEU A 75 -7.03 -27.38 19.80
C LEU A 75 -8.02 -27.14 20.96
N THR A 76 -8.57 -25.94 21.01
CA THR A 76 -9.64 -25.56 21.97
C THR A 76 -10.70 -24.76 21.23
N ASP A 77 -11.95 -24.84 21.66
CA ASP A 77 -13.04 -24.06 21.08
C ASP A 77 -12.93 -22.59 21.44
N SER A 78 -13.21 -21.73 20.46
CA SER A 78 -13.14 -20.27 20.58
C SER A 78 -14.16 -19.70 21.58
N SER A 79 -15.28 -20.40 21.79
CA SER A 79 -16.33 -20.02 22.75
C SER A 79 -15.93 -20.16 24.22
N ASN A 80 -14.85 -20.88 24.52
CA ASN A 80 -14.33 -20.96 25.87
C ASN A 80 -13.66 -19.62 26.25
N LYS A 81 -14.22 -18.89 27.23
CA LYS A 81 -13.79 -17.60 27.77
C LYS A 81 -12.30 -17.53 28.20
N ILE A 82 -11.58 -18.63 28.11
CA ILE A 82 -10.15 -18.79 28.38
C ILE A 82 -9.28 -18.05 27.31
N ALA A 83 -9.87 -17.70 26.16
CA ALA A 83 -9.15 -16.99 25.09
C ALA A 83 -8.81 -15.53 25.45
N ASP A 84 -9.56 -14.89 26.36
CA ASP A 84 -9.47 -13.44 26.63
C ASP A 84 -8.57 -13.05 27.82
N GLU A 85 -8.14 -14.00 28.66
CA GLU A 85 -7.26 -13.70 29.79
C GLU A 85 -5.81 -14.15 29.54
N PRO A 86 -4.91 -13.26 29.11
CA PRO A 86 -3.51 -13.60 28.85
C PRO A 86 -2.73 -14.01 30.13
N ASN A 87 -3.31 -13.84 31.31
CA ASN A 87 -2.68 -14.08 32.60
C ASN A 87 -3.27 -15.26 33.38
N ASN A 88 -4.24 -16.01 32.83
CA ASN A 88 -4.76 -17.18 33.52
C ASN A 88 -3.87 -18.40 33.24
N LEU A 89 -2.83 -18.56 34.07
CA LEU A 89 -1.83 -19.63 33.98
C LEU A 89 -2.40 -21.03 34.34
N SER A 90 -3.70 -21.17 34.65
CA SER A 90 -4.26 -22.42 35.11
C SER A 90 -4.55 -23.46 34.01
N VAL A 91 -4.58 -23.03 32.74
CA VAL A 91 -4.71 -23.92 31.58
C VAL A 91 -3.64 -23.58 30.54
N ALA A 92 -2.83 -24.57 30.17
CA ALA A 92 -1.84 -24.39 29.14
C ALA A 92 -2.51 -23.97 27.82
N PRO A 93 -2.14 -22.84 27.20
CA PRO A 93 -2.79 -22.36 25.99
C PRO A 93 -2.54 -23.33 24.83
N THR A 94 -3.60 -23.76 24.17
CA THR A 94 -3.51 -24.55 22.95
C THR A 94 -3.02 -23.67 21.78
N PRO A 95 -2.24 -24.22 20.85
CA PRO A 95 -1.75 -23.44 19.70
C PRO A 95 -2.84 -23.05 18.70
N PHE A 96 -3.95 -23.82 18.65
CA PHE A 96 -5.06 -23.60 17.72
C PHE A 96 -6.37 -23.35 18.45
N LEU A 97 -7.25 -22.60 17.78
CA LEU A 97 -8.62 -22.35 18.20
C LEU A 97 -9.58 -22.73 17.08
N LEU A 98 -10.72 -23.30 17.46
CA LEU A 98 -11.81 -23.69 16.56
C LEU A 98 -13.01 -22.79 16.77
N ASP A 99 -13.52 -22.23 15.69
CA ASP A 99 -14.81 -21.57 15.64
C ASP A 99 -15.81 -22.43 14.83
N GLU A 100 -16.87 -22.86 15.51
CA GLU A 100 -17.99 -23.67 14.98
C GLU A 100 -19.30 -22.86 14.96
N SER A 101 -19.21 -21.52 14.88
CA SER A 101 -20.41 -20.66 14.87
C SER A 101 -21.31 -20.92 13.66
N GLU A 102 -20.73 -21.43 12.55
CA GLU A 102 -21.45 -21.88 11.37
C GLU A 102 -21.58 -23.43 11.33
N PRO A 103 -22.79 -23.99 11.29
CA PRO A 103 -22.98 -25.45 11.42
C PRO A 103 -22.34 -26.31 10.34
N LYS A 104 -22.01 -25.73 9.17
CA LYS A 104 -21.45 -26.45 8.03
C LYS A 104 -19.96 -26.18 7.83
N LYS A 105 -19.38 -25.26 8.60
CA LYS A 105 -18.01 -24.81 8.46
C LYS A 105 -17.24 -24.99 9.77
N LEU A 106 -15.96 -25.26 9.62
CA LEU A 106 -14.99 -25.32 10.72
C LEU A 106 -13.94 -24.27 10.43
N ARG A 107 -13.84 -23.22 11.25
CA ARG A 107 -12.80 -22.21 11.14
C ARG A 107 -11.73 -22.48 12.18
N ILE A 108 -10.52 -22.77 11.70
CA ILE A 108 -9.39 -23.07 12.56
C ILE A 108 -8.39 -21.91 12.45
N TYR A 109 -8.08 -21.36 13.61
CA TYR A 109 -7.16 -20.25 13.78
C TYR A 109 -5.85 -20.70 14.42
N SER A 110 -4.74 -20.07 14.08
CA SER A 110 -3.65 -19.99 15.05
C SER A 110 -4.11 -19.12 16.22
N ARG A 111 -3.73 -19.46 17.46
CA ARG A 111 -4.09 -18.66 18.64
C ARG A 111 -3.68 -17.19 18.48
N ARG A 112 -2.52 -16.95 17.92
CA ARG A 112 -2.03 -15.60 17.66
C ARG A 112 -3.00 -14.77 16.80
N ASN A 113 -3.45 -15.33 15.69
CA ASN A 113 -4.34 -14.64 14.78
C ASN A 113 -5.72 -14.41 15.40
N PHE A 114 -6.29 -15.41 16.06
CA PHE A 114 -7.57 -15.27 16.76
C PHE A 114 -7.54 -14.18 17.85
N CYS A 115 -6.51 -14.21 18.73
CA CYS A 115 -6.37 -13.19 19.76
C CYS A 115 -6.13 -11.79 19.17
N SER A 116 -5.44 -11.69 18.03
CA SER A 116 -5.22 -10.41 17.35
C SER A 116 -6.51 -9.85 16.78
N GLU A 117 -7.29 -10.67 16.10
CA GLU A 117 -8.60 -10.32 15.53
C GLU A 117 -9.59 -9.91 16.63
N SER A 118 -9.76 -10.73 17.67
CA SER A 118 -10.68 -10.45 18.77
C SER A 118 -10.35 -9.13 19.48
N ARG A 119 -9.07 -8.87 19.75
CA ARG A 119 -8.64 -7.62 20.39
C ARG A 119 -8.79 -6.40 19.48
N LEU A 120 -8.54 -6.57 18.18
CA LEU A 120 -8.76 -5.53 17.19
C LEU A 120 -10.25 -5.17 17.11
N ALA A 121 -11.11 -6.17 16.99
CA ALA A 121 -12.57 -6.00 16.97
C ALA A 121 -13.08 -5.31 18.25
N ALA A 122 -12.62 -5.74 19.42
CA ALA A 122 -12.99 -5.12 20.70
C ALA A 122 -12.53 -3.65 20.78
N GLY A 123 -11.32 -3.34 20.30
CA GLY A 123 -10.80 -1.97 20.26
C GLY A 123 -11.64 -1.06 19.38
N ILE A 124 -11.96 -1.51 18.16
CA ILE A 124 -12.81 -0.76 17.22
C ILE A 124 -14.23 -0.59 17.77
N HIS A 125 -14.81 -1.66 18.33
CA HIS A 125 -16.15 -1.60 18.95
C HIS A 125 -16.20 -0.58 20.09
N GLY A 126 -15.16 -0.51 20.93
CA GLY A 126 -15.07 0.48 21.99
C GLY A 126 -15.09 1.92 21.45
N MET A 127 -14.44 2.17 20.32
CA MET A 127 -14.44 3.49 19.65
C MET A 127 -15.80 3.82 19.02
N CYS A 128 -16.46 2.85 18.38
CA CYS A 128 -17.79 3.04 17.77
C CYS A 128 -18.92 3.31 18.80
N SER A 129 -18.67 3.09 20.09
CA SER A 129 -19.69 3.23 21.13
C SER A 129 -19.84 4.68 21.64
N THR A 130 -19.04 5.62 21.14
CA THR A 130 -19.01 7.01 21.59
C THR A 130 -18.94 7.99 20.42
N SER A 131 -19.75 9.08 20.48
CA SER A 131 -19.61 10.18 19.52
C SER A 131 -18.47 11.13 19.91
N ALA A 132 -17.95 11.86 18.95
CA ALA A 132 -16.80 12.75 19.14
C ALA A 132 -17.20 14.21 19.28
N SER A 133 -18.03 14.71 18.36
CA SER A 133 -18.47 16.11 18.29
C SER A 133 -19.97 16.20 18.08
N ASP A 134 -20.56 17.36 18.39
CA ASP A 134 -21.97 17.60 18.08
C ASP A 134 -22.17 17.65 16.57
N VAL A 135 -23.07 16.81 16.07
CA VAL A 135 -23.36 16.69 14.64
C VAL A 135 -23.83 18.01 14.02
N ASN A 136 -24.52 18.86 14.78
CA ASN A 136 -24.99 20.16 14.28
C ASN A 136 -23.83 21.14 14.11
N GLU A 137 -22.89 21.19 15.07
CA GLU A 137 -21.67 22.01 14.94
C GLU A 137 -20.84 21.58 13.73
N VAL A 138 -20.71 20.27 13.50
CA VAL A 138 -20.00 19.70 12.33
C VAL A 138 -20.68 20.14 11.03
N LYS A 139 -22.01 20.03 10.95
CA LYS A 139 -22.77 20.45 9.78
C LYS A 139 -22.68 21.94 9.51
N GLU A 140 -22.70 22.77 10.55
CA GLU A 140 -22.53 24.22 10.42
C GLU A 140 -21.13 24.58 9.88
N ALA A 141 -20.08 23.99 10.44
CA ALA A 141 -18.70 24.21 9.97
C ALA A 141 -18.51 23.81 8.51
N LEU A 142 -18.99 22.63 8.11
CA LEU A 142 -18.92 22.16 6.73
C LEU A 142 -19.78 23.01 5.78
N ALA A 143 -20.97 23.44 6.19
CA ALA A 143 -21.84 24.29 5.38
C ALA A 143 -21.22 25.67 5.11
N GLN A 144 -20.55 26.26 6.10
CA GLN A 144 -19.82 27.53 5.94
C GLN A 144 -18.65 27.38 4.96
N LEU A 145 -17.88 26.30 5.08
CA LEU A 145 -16.79 26.00 4.15
C LEU A 145 -17.32 25.79 2.71
N GLU A 146 -18.37 24.98 2.55
CA GLU A 146 -18.96 24.71 1.22
C GLU A 146 -19.54 25.99 0.58
N GLN A 147 -20.16 26.88 1.38
CA GLN A 147 -20.64 28.17 0.87
C GLN A 147 -19.48 29.06 0.39
N THR A 148 -18.37 29.07 1.13
CA THR A 148 -17.15 29.82 0.74
C THR A 148 -16.60 29.31 -0.59
N LEU A 149 -16.48 27.98 -0.74
CA LEU A 149 -15.97 27.35 -1.96
C LEU A 149 -16.93 27.56 -3.15
N LYS A 150 -18.23 27.48 -2.91
CA LYS A 150 -19.25 27.73 -3.95
C LYS A 150 -19.17 29.17 -4.46
N ASN A 151 -19.11 30.15 -3.58
CA ASN A 151 -18.95 31.56 -3.95
C ASN A 151 -17.66 31.80 -4.76
N ALA A 152 -16.54 31.19 -4.34
CA ALA A 152 -15.27 31.28 -5.05
C ALA A 152 -15.35 30.68 -6.46
N ARG A 153 -16.04 29.55 -6.61
CA ARG A 153 -16.24 28.90 -7.90
C ARG A 153 -17.14 29.71 -8.84
N GLU A 154 -18.20 30.32 -8.32
CA GLU A 154 -19.06 31.22 -9.08
C GLU A 154 -18.30 32.48 -9.55
N ASN A 155 -17.31 32.92 -8.79
CA ASN A 155 -16.38 33.99 -9.16
C ASN A 155 -15.23 33.54 -10.09
N GLY A 156 -15.27 32.30 -10.61
CA GLY A 156 -14.37 31.78 -11.64
C GLY A 156 -13.14 31.04 -11.12
N ASP A 157 -12.99 30.80 -9.81
CA ASP A 157 -11.89 29.99 -9.30
C ASP A 157 -12.16 28.48 -9.51
N LYS A 158 -11.48 27.92 -10.49
CA LYS A 158 -11.58 26.48 -10.82
C LYS A 158 -11.00 25.56 -9.75
N LYS A 159 -10.24 26.07 -8.79
CA LYS A 159 -9.63 25.28 -7.70
C LYS A 159 -10.58 25.15 -6.49
N ALA A 160 -11.64 25.93 -6.42
CA ALA A 160 -12.64 25.84 -5.37
C ALA A 160 -13.65 24.70 -5.69
N TYR A 161 -13.35 23.50 -5.23
CA TYR A 161 -14.20 22.32 -5.43
C TYR A 161 -15.15 22.13 -4.25
N SER A 162 -16.46 22.03 -4.53
CA SER A 162 -17.47 21.60 -3.56
C SER A 162 -17.48 20.08 -3.43
N LEU A 163 -17.87 19.59 -2.25
CA LEU A 163 -18.07 18.15 -2.03
C LEU A 163 -19.35 17.67 -2.74
N ASN A 164 -19.29 16.46 -3.26
CA ASN A 164 -20.52 15.76 -3.63
C ASN A 164 -21.22 15.21 -2.36
N PRO A 165 -22.48 14.74 -2.44
CA PRO A 165 -23.22 14.29 -1.26
C PRO A 165 -22.51 13.21 -0.43
N LEU A 166 -21.87 12.21 -1.08
CA LEU A 166 -21.14 11.15 -0.37
C LEU A 166 -19.85 11.67 0.28
N GLN A 167 -19.16 12.59 -0.36
CA GLN A 167 -17.97 13.22 0.23
C GLN A 167 -18.35 14.10 1.42
N LEU A 168 -19.50 14.78 1.36
CA LEU A 168 -20.01 15.57 2.48
C LEU A 168 -20.38 14.66 3.66
N GLU A 169 -21.11 13.57 3.40
CA GLU A 169 -21.43 12.56 4.40
C GLU A 169 -20.16 11.97 5.04
N ALA A 170 -19.14 11.68 4.24
CA ALA A 170 -17.86 11.19 4.73
C ALA A 170 -17.13 12.22 5.60
N ALA A 171 -17.20 13.51 5.24
CA ALA A 171 -16.60 14.57 6.03
C ALA A 171 -17.36 14.79 7.36
N GLU A 172 -18.69 14.76 7.34
CA GLU A 172 -19.53 14.80 8.54
C GLU A 172 -19.19 13.65 9.49
N LEU A 173 -19.15 12.42 8.96
CA LEU A 173 -18.84 11.22 9.74
C LEU A 173 -17.45 11.28 10.37
N ALA A 174 -16.44 11.72 9.62
CA ALA A 174 -15.05 11.81 10.07
C ALA A 174 -14.86 12.76 11.27
N VAL A 175 -15.72 13.77 11.42
CA VAL A 175 -15.63 14.77 12.51
C VAL A 175 -16.62 14.47 13.64
N SER A 176 -17.74 13.79 13.38
CA SER A 176 -18.76 13.52 14.41
C SER A 176 -18.51 12.24 15.19
N GLU A 177 -17.80 11.25 14.61
CA GLU A 177 -17.62 9.93 15.21
C GLU A 177 -16.19 9.70 15.71
N LYS A 178 -16.02 8.87 16.75
CA LYS A 178 -14.68 8.48 17.24
C LYS A 178 -13.97 7.53 16.30
N PHE A 179 -14.72 6.76 15.53
CA PHE A 179 -14.18 5.84 14.52
C PHE A 179 -14.98 5.95 13.24
N SER A 180 -14.30 6.12 12.13
CA SER A 180 -14.94 6.15 10.81
C SER A 180 -14.05 5.54 9.72
N VAL A 181 -14.70 5.00 8.70
CA VAL A 181 -14.07 4.40 7.53
C VAL A 181 -14.59 5.09 6.27
N ILE A 182 -13.68 5.64 5.50
CA ILE A 182 -13.97 6.22 4.19
C ILE A 182 -13.36 5.32 3.12
N CYS A 183 -14.19 4.52 2.49
CA CYS A 183 -13.81 3.63 1.42
C CYS A 183 -14.02 4.31 0.07
N GLY A 184 -13.14 4.09 -0.88
CA GLY A 184 -13.34 4.59 -2.25
C GLY A 184 -12.17 4.27 -3.15
N GLY A 185 -12.47 4.02 -4.42
CA GLY A 185 -11.48 3.76 -5.44
C GLY A 185 -10.58 4.97 -5.73
N PRO A 186 -9.57 4.79 -6.59
CA PRO A 186 -8.71 5.88 -7.01
C PRO A 186 -9.50 6.98 -7.72
N GLY A 187 -9.17 8.24 -7.45
CA GLY A 187 -9.82 9.39 -8.06
C GLY A 187 -11.22 9.74 -7.52
N THR A 188 -11.71 9.06 -6.48
CA THR A 188 -13.01 9.38 -5.85
C THR A 188 -12.96 10.62 -4.95
N GLY A 189 -11.80 11.25 -4.84
CA GLY A 189 -11.65 12.48 -4.08
C GLY A 189 -11.42 12.29 -2.58
N LYS A 190 -10.94 11.10 -2.14
CA LYS A 190 -10.58 10.85 -0.74
C LYS A 190 -9.74 11.99 -0.15
N THR A 191 -8.64 12.36 -0.79
CA THR A 191 -7.74 13.41 -0.30
C THR A 191 -8.39 14.79 -0.28
N THR A 192 -9.27 15.10 -1.23
CA THR A 192 -10.05 16.35 -1.23
C THR A 192 -11.00 16.39 -0.04
N THR A 193 -11.63 15.27 0.27
CA THR A 193 -12.50 15.13 1.45
C THR A 193 -11.69 15.30 2.75
N VAL A 194 -10.45 14.75 2.80
CA VAL A 194 -9.55 14.86 3.96
C VAL A 194 -9.30 16.31 4.35
N VAL A 195 -8.91 17.18 3.42
CA VAL A 195 -8.59 18.57 3.75
C VAL A 195 -9.80 19.31 4.32
N LYS A 196 -11.00 19.01 3.81
CA LYS A 196 -12.24 19.66 4.25
C LYS A 196 -12.70 19.21 5.62
N PHE A 197 -12.63 17.91 5.92
CA PHE A 197 -12.95 17.50 7.28
C PHE A 197 -11.87 17.91 8.28
N ILE A 198 -10.60 18.04 7.90
CA ILE A 198 -9.55 18.63 8.74
C ILE A 198 -9.88 20.10 9.04
N GLU A 199 -10.30 20.87 8.04
CA GLU A 199 -10.69 22.28 8.26
C GLU A 199 -11.87 22.36 9.23
N ALA A 200 -12.95 21.61 9.00
CA ALA A 200 -14.10 21.57 9.89
C ALA A 200 -13.74 21.10 11.31
N PHE A 201 -12.87 20.10 11.45
CA PHE A 201 -12.37 19.65 12.73
C PHE A 201 -11.61 20.76 13.48
N LEU A 202 -10.74 21.49 12.78
CA LEU A 202 -9.96 22.59 13.38
C LEU A 202 -10.79 23.84 13.68
N GLU A 203 -11.89 24.07 12.99
CA GLU A 203 -12.86 25.12 13.34
C GLU A 203 -13.53 24.82 14.69
N ILE A 204 -13.89 23.56 14.94
CA ILE A 204 -14.49 23.09 16.19
C ILE A 204 -13.42 22.95 17.30
N HIS A 205 -12.22 22.48 16.93
CA HIS A 205 -11.10 22.24 17.83
C HIS A 205 -9.87 23.08 17.43
N PRO A 206 -9.83 24.40 17.68
CA PRO A 206 -8.79 25.29 17.15
C PRO A 206 -7.36 25.00 17.59
N LYS A 207 -7.17 24.19 18.63
CA LYS A 207 -5.86 23.74 19.13
C LYS A 207 -5.60 22.25 18.88
N GLY A 208 -6.48 21.59 18.14
CA GLY A 208 -6.40 20.14 17.88
C GLY A 208 -5.08 19.74 17.21
N ILE A 209 -4.53 18.62 17.66
CA ILE A 209 -3.33 17.98 17.09
C ILE A 209 -3.78 16.90 16.12
N ILE A 210 -3.29 16.97 14.89
CA ILE A 210 -3.64 16.04 13.81
C ILE A 210 -2.42 15.25 13.41
N GLN A 211 -2.52 13.93 13.54
CA GLN A 211 -1.53 13.00 13.05
C GLN A 211 -2.07 12.27 11.83
N MET A 212 -1.40 12.41 10.70
CA MET A 212 -1.65 11.57 9.52
C MET A 212 -0.64 10.43 9.48
N CYS A 213 -1.05 9.26 9.03
CA CYS A 213 -0.13 8.16 8.83
C CYS A 213 -0.54 7.26 7.66
N ALA A 214 0.42 6.52 7.13
CA ALA A 214 0.21 5.52 6.10
C ALA A 214 1.25 4.39 6.24
N PRO A 215 1.04 3.22 5.64
CA PRO A 215 2.00 2.12 5.69
C PRO A 215 3.35 2.43 5.07
N THR A 216 3.40 3.27 4.03
CA THR A 216 4.62 3.58 3.27
C THR A 216 5.02 5.04 3.38
N GLY A 217 6.34 5.32 3.24
CA GLY A 217 6.87 6.68 3.24
C GLY A 217 6.33 7.52 2.09
N LYS A 218 6.18 6.90 0.91
CA LYS A 218 5.64 7.57 -0.28
C LYS A 218 4.19 8.01 -0.11
N ALA A 219 3.34 7.16 0.48
CA ALA A 219 1.95 7.50 0.76
C ALA A 219 1.85 8.66 1.77
N THR A 220 2.66 8.64 2.85
CA THR A 220 2.68 9.73 3.83
C THR A 220 3.12 11.06 3.24
N SER A 221 4.16 11.05 2.41
CA SER A 221 4.65 12.28 1.75
C SER A 221 3.61 12.84 0.79
N ARG A 222 2.96 11.98 -0.02
CA ARG A 222 1.91 12.39 -0.96
C ARG A 222 0.68 12.95 -0.25
N LEU A 223 0.24 12.31 0.84
CA LEU A 223 -0.89 12.80 1.61
C LEU A 223 -0.60 14.20 2.15
N LEU A 224 0.55 14.39 2.79
CA LEU A 224 0.96 15.69 3.34
C LEU A 224 1.11 16.75 2.26
N GLU A 225 1.76 16.41 1.13
CA GLU A 225 1.92 17.34 0.00
C GLU A 225 0.56 17.73 -0.59
N SER A 226 -0.36 16.79 -0.74
CA SER A 226 -1.70 17.06 -1.24
C SER A 226 -2.49 17.96 -0.30
N VAL A 227 -2.37 17.75 1.02
CA VAL A 227 -2.98 18.64 2.03
C VAL A 227 -2.39 20.04 1.95
N LYS A 228 -1.06 20.18 1.86
CA LYS A 228 -0.38 21.48 1.71
C LYS A 228 -0.81 22.19 0.43
N ASN A 229 -0.81 21.51 -0.71
CA ASN A 229 -1.19 22.09 -2.00
C ASN A 229 -2.65 22.59 -2.01
N GLN A 230 -3.56 21.89 -1.32
CA GLN A 230 -4.93 22.31 -1.19
C GLN A 230 -5.08 23.45 -0.16
N ALA A 231 -4.35 23.40 0.95
CA ALA A 231 -4.34 24.47 1.95
C ALA A 231 -3.84 25.81 1.37
N ASP A 232 -2.97 25.75 0.35
CA ASP A 232 -2.50 26.93 -0.38
C ASP A 232 -3.47 27.39 -1.48
N ALA A 233 -4.63 26.73 -1.65
CA ALA A 233 -5.64 27.17 -2.60
C ALA A 233 -6.35 28.44 -2.11
N GLY A 234 -6.77 29.24 -3.09
CA GLY A 234 -7.42 30.52 -2.84
C GLY A 234 -6.46 31.71 -2.79
N PRO A 235 -7.01 32.93 -2.69
CA PRO A 235 -6.21 34.15 -2.58
C PRO A 235 -5.37 34.14 -1.30
N SER A 236 -4.15 34.67 -1.35
CA SER A 236 -3.28 34.76 -0.17
C SER A 236 -3.90 35.54 0.99
N SER A 237 -4.78 36.51 0.69
CA SER A 237 -5.52 37.31 1.66
C SER A 237 -6.76 36.61 2.25
N ALA A 238 -7.28 35.58 1.57
CA ALA A 238 -8.48 34.85 1.97
C ALA A 238 -8.35 33.38 1.53
N PRO A 239 -7.49 32.58 2.18
CA PRO A 239 -7.32 31.16 1.85
C PRO A 239 -8.61 30.39 2.14
N TYR A 240 -8.87 29.33 1.38
CA TYR A 240 -10.06 28.49 1.58
C TYR A 240 -9.99 27.64 2.84
N TYR A 241 -8.77 27.34 3.30
CA TYR A 241 -8.51 26.45 4.44
C TYR A 241 -7.58 27.13 5.46
N PRO A 242 -8.05 28.21 6.14
CA PRO A 242 -7.21 29.00 7.04
C PRO A 242 -6.78 28.22 8.29
N ALA A 243 -7.63 27.34 8.82
CA ALA A 243 -7.31 26.56 10.01
C ALA A 243 -6.26 25.47 9.69
N VAL A 244 -6.35 24.81 8.53
CA VAL A 244 -5.34 23.85 8.05
C VAL A 244 -3.98 24.54 7.86
N ARG A 245 -3.94 25.72 7.19
CA ARG A 245 -2.70 26.49 7.01
C ARG A 245 -2.05 26.85 8.35
N LYS A 246 -2.83 27.29 9.30
CA LYS A 246 -2.36 27.61 10.64
C LYS A 246 -1.80 26.37 11.36
N ALA A 247 -2.50 25.24 11.30
CA ALA A 247 -2.05 24.00 11.92
C ALA A 247 -0.74 23.47 11.29
N LEU A 248 -0.57 23.61 9.97
CA LEU A 248 0.69 23.29 9.29
C LEU A 248 1.84 24.20 9.72
N ALA A 249 1.59 25.51 9.86
CA ALA A 249 2.61 26.48 10.29
C ALA A 249 3.01 26.32 11.78
N GLU A 250 2.13 25.76 12.60
CA GLU A 250 2.34 25.51 14.02
C GLU A 250 2.80 24.05 14.31
N ASP A 251 3.14 23.26 13.28
CA ASP A 251 3.52 21.83 13.38
C ASP A 251 2.49 20.95 14.11
N ARG A 252 1.21 21.36 14.15
CA ARG A 252 0.10 20.60 14.74
C ARG A 252 -0.54 19.59 13.78
N LEU A 253 -0.18 19.66 12.49
CA LEU A 253 -0.59 18.72 11.46
C LEU A 253 0.65 18.08 10.87
N THR A 254 0.88 16.81 11.21
CA THR A 254 2.08 16.07 10.84
C THR A 254 1.76 14.74 10.16
N SER A 255 2.72 14.18 9.43
CA SER A 255 2.56 12.91 8.73
C SER A 255 3.76 12.01 8.92
N LEU A 256 3.54 10.76 9.35
CA LEU A 256 4.56 9.74 9.58
C LEU A 256 4.12 8.38 9.03
N THR A 257 5.07 7.49 8.72
CA THR A 257 4.67 6.10 8.49
C THR A 257 4.15 5.48 9.79
N ILE A 258 3.20 4.54 9.69
CA ILE A 258 2.66 3.83 10.86
C ILE A 258 3.80 3.22 11.69
N HIS A 259 4.80 2.64 11.03
CA HIS A 259 5.94 2.07 11.72
C HIS A 259 6.75 3.11 12.51
N LYS A 260 6.99 4.29 11.95
CA LYS A 260 7.66 5.38 12.68
C LYS A 260 6.80 5.88 13.83
N LEU A 261 5.50 6.06 13.61
CA LEU A 261 4.55 6.48 14.64
C LEU A 261 4.54 5.52 15.84
N LEU A 262 4.63 4.21 15.59
CA LEU A 262 4.59 3.18 16.64
C LEU A 262 5.96 2.91 17.33
N VAL A 263 7.05 3.45 16.81
CA VAL A 263 8.39 3.26 17.41
C VAL A 263 8.79 4.43 18.29
N THR A 264 8.35 5.64 17.98
CA THR A 264 8.86 6.86 18.61
C THR A 264 7.71 7.76 19.01
N ASP A 265 7.46 7.89 20.30
CA ASP A 265 6.81 9.08 20.82
C ASP A 265 7.84 10.20 20.87
N LEU A 266 7.67 11.20 20.03
CA LEU A 266 8.60 12.32 19.91
C LEU A 266 8.60 13.20 21.16
N SER A 267 7.56 13.12 22.03
CA SER A 267 7.41 13.95 23.21
C SER A 267 8.14 13.42 24.44
N ASN A 268 8.18 12.11 24.64
CA ASN A 268 8.69 11.51 25.87
C ASN A 268 9.67 10.33 25.68
N GLY A 269 9.99 9.97 24.42
CA GLY A 269 10.91 8.89 24.08
C GLY A 269 10.40 7.47 24.39
N LYS A 270 9.11 7.32 24.76
CA LYS A 270 8.47 6.03 25.00
C LYS A 270 7.77 5.54 23.74
N ARG A 271 7.61 4.22 23.63
CA ARG A 271 6.83 3.65 22.54
C ARG A 271 5.34 3.84 22.79
N PRO A 272 4.56 4.24 21.77
CA PRO A 272 3.10 4.28 21.86
C PRO A 272 2.52 2.91 22.27
N SER A 273 1.57 2.96 23.20
CA SER A 273 0.91 1.79 23.78
C SER A 273 -0.39 2.25 24.47
N ALA A 274 -1.15 1.31 25.04
CA ALA A 274 -2.36 1.65 25.82
C ALA A 274 -2.05 2.55 27.04
N ASP A 275 -0.85 2.39 27.65
CA ASP A 275 -0.42 3.20 28.79
C ASP A 275 0.27 4.52 28.38
N ASN A 276 0.61 4.65 27.12
CA ASN A 276 1.25 5.82 26.53
C ASN A 276 0.68 6.02 25.11
N PRO A 277 -0.57 6.50 24.97
CA PRO A 277 -1.22 6.61 23.69
C PRO A 277 -0.57 7.68 22.79
N ILE A 278 -0.81 7.57 21.49
CA ILE A 278 -0.40 8.57 20.49
C ILE A 278 -1.02 9.91 20.86
N GLU A 279 -0.19 10.95 20.89
CA GLU A 279 -0.64 12.31 21.16
C GLU A 279 -1.28 12.92 19.89
N ALA A 280 -2.55 12.64 19.69
CA ALA A 280 -3.35 13.19 18.60
C ALA A 280 -4.81 13.29 19.01
N ASP A 281 -5.47 14.39 18.63
CA ASP A 281 -6.93 14.56 18.75
C ASP A 281 -7.64 13.95 17.53
N LEU A 282 -7.00 14.00 16.36
CA LEU A 282 -7.44 13.35 15.13
C LEU A 282 -6.31 12.53 14.51
N LEU A 283 -6.54 11.24 14.32
CA LEU A 283 -5.64 10.32 13.63
C LEU A 283 -6.24 9.93 12.27
N ILE A 284 -5.51 10.19 11.20
CA ILE A 284 -5.90 9.85 9.83
C ILE A 284 -4.97 8.76 9.31
N VAL A 285 -5.54 7.61 8.93
CA VAL A 285 -4.80 6.43 8.46
C VAL A 285 -5.12 6.22 6.99
N ASP A 286 -4.21 6.58 6.11
CA ASP A 286 -4.39 6.41 4.66
C ASP A 286 -3.76 5.12 4.14
N GLU A 287 -4.14 4.71 2.94
CA GLU A 287 -3.74 3.44 2.30
C GLU A 287 -3.98 2.22 3.23
N SER A 288 -5.12 2.23 3.93
CA SER A 288 -5.43 1.25 4.97
C SER A 288 -5.60 -0.18 4.43
N SER A 289 -5.84 -0.36 3.13
CA SER A 289 -5.83 -1.67 2.46
C SER A 289 -4.52 -2.44 2.61
N MET A 290 -3.40 -1.72 2.82
CA MET A 290 -2.07 -2.32 3.00
C MET A 290 -1.75 -2.68 4.47
N ILE A 291 -2.69 -2.54 5.40
CA ILE A 291 -2.46 -2.77 6.84
C ILE A 291 -2.93 -4.18 7.20
N ASP A 292 -2.01 -5.02 7.68
CA ASP A 292 -2.32 -6.35 8.20
C ASP A 292 -2.93 -6.29 9.63
N SER A 293 -3.47 -7.41 10.10
CA SER A 293 -4.13 -7.48 11.41
C SER A 293 -3.18 -7.17 12.58
N ALA A 294 -1.91 -7.53 12.47
CA ALA A 294 -0.93 -7.29 13.53
C ALA A 294 -0.56 -5.81 13.64
N LEU A 295 -0.40 -5.12 12.50
CA LEU A 295 -0.11 -3.69 12.46
C LEU A 295 -1.33 -2.87 12.88
N ALA A 296 -2.54 -3.26 12.42
CA ALA A 296 -3.80 -2.63 12.82
C ALA A 296 -4.01 -2.74 14.34
N LEU A 297 -3.80 -3.91 14.91
CA LEU A 297 -3.92 -4.10 16.35
C LEU A 297 -2.93 -3.24 17.15
N LYS A 298 -1.67 -3.15 16.72
CA LYS A 298 -0.68 -2.28 17.36
C LYS A 298 -1.11 -0.83 17.31
N LEU A 299 -1.63 -0.38 16.16
CA LEU A 299 -2.11 1.00 15.99
C LEU A 299 -3.30 1.28 16.90
N ILE A 300 -4.35 0.45 16.86
CA ILE A 300 -5.57 0.63 17.68
C ILE A 300 -5.25 0.59 19.18
N ARG A 301 -4.33 -0.27 19.63
CA ARG A 301 -3.90 -0.32 21.04
C ARG A 301 -3.05 0.89 21.48
N SER A 302 -2.56 1.66 20.54
CA SER A 302 -1.78 2.88 20.80
C SER A 302 -2.63 4.15 20.74
N ILE A 303 -3.95 4.03 20.63
CA ILE A 303 -4.91 5.14 20.58
C ILE A 303 -5.65 5.22 21.91
N ASP A 304 -5.87 6.45 22.41
CA ASP A 304 -6.81 6.68 23.49
C ASP A 304 -8.23 6.78 22.91
N PRO A 305 -9.09 5.75 23.09
CA PRO A 305 -10.41 5.71 22.45
C PRO A 305 -11.35 6.80 22.97
N THR A 306 -11.03 7.43 24.10
CA THR A 306 -11.84 8.50 24.68
C THR A 306 -11.50 9.87 24.13
N LYS A 307 -10.28 10.07 23.65
CA LYS A 307 -9.77 11.35 23.17
C LYS A 307 -9.67 11.41 21.66
N THR A 308 -8.98 10.45 21.07
CA THR A 308 -8.58 10.50 19.66
C THR A 308 -9.72 10.05 18.74
N GLN A 309 -10.07 10.88 17.77
CA GLN A 309 -10.87 10.50 16.63
C GLN A 309 -9.99 9.78 15.61
N THR A 310 -10.49 8.72 14.99
CA THR A 310 -9.70 7.90 14.07
C THR A 310 -10.45 7.67 12.78
N VAL A 311 -9.84 8.03 11.66
CA VAL A 311 -10.39 7.90 10.32
C VAL A 311 -9.50 6.98 9.49
N PHE A 312 -10.06 5.85 9.03
CA PHE A 312 -9.40 4.94 8.10
C PHE A 312 -9.80 5.25 6.67
N LEU A 313 -8.80 5.48 5.81
CA LEU A 313 -8.99 5.76 4.38
C LEU A 313 -8.37 4.62 3.56
N GLY A 314 -9.06 4.16 2.53
CA GLY A 314 -8.52 3.12 1.66
C GLY A 314 -9.46 2.73 0.53
N ASP A 315 -9.08 1.65 -0.14
CA ASP A 315 -9.87 1.04 -1.20
C ASP A 315 -9.94 -0.47 -0.94
N LYS A 316 -11.15 -0.98 -0.64
CA LYS A 316 -11.38 -2.41 -0.33
C LYS A 316 -11.13 -3.35 -1.52
N HIS A 317 -11.04 -2.81 -2.73
CA HIS A 317 -10.84 -3.57 -3.96
C HIS A 317 -9.36 -3.61 -4.40
N GLN A 318 -8.50 -2.80 -3.78
CA GLN A 318 -7.06 -2.87 -4.00
C GLN A 318 -6.45 -4.07 -3.28
N LEU A 319 -5.22 -4.41 -3.67
CA LEU A 319 -4.44 -5.46 -3.02
C LEU A 319 -4.43 -5.28 -1.51
N ALA A 320 -4.78 -6.35 -0.81
CA ALA A 320 -4.65 -6.43 0.63
C ALA A 320 -3.18 -6.44 1.06
N ALA A 321 -2.95 -6.28 2.37
CA ALA A 321 -1.64 -6.41 2.98
C ALA A 321 -1.00 -7.77 2.66
N VAL A 322 0.34 -7.80 2.60
CA VAL A 322 1.10 -9.05 2.43
C VAL A 322 1.00 -9.93 3.68
N GLY A 323 0.81 -9.33 4.87
CA GLY A 323 0.58 -10.05 6.12
C GLY A 323 -0.87 -10.56 6.25
N PRO A 324 -1.12 -11.53 7.17
CA PRO A 324 -2.45 -12.08 7.36
C PRO A 324 -3.47 -11.06 7.86
N GLY A 325 -4.67 -11.11 7.33
CA GLY A 325 -5.83 -10.30 7.70
C GLY A 325 -6.08 -9.13 6.78
N SER A 326 -7.15 -9.20 5.99
CA SER A 326 -7.63 -8.11 5.11
C SER A 326 -8.48 -7.12 5.92
N VAL A 327 -7.87 -6.51 6.94
CA VAL A 327 -8.58 -5.69 7.95
C VAL A 327 -9.43 -4.61 7.31
N PHE A 328 -8.90 -3.91 6.31
CA PHE A 328 -9.66 -2.81 5.69
C PHE A 328 -10.89 -3.29 4.92
N ALA A 329 -10.81 -4.43 4.26
CA ALA A 329 -11.97 -5.02 3.58
C ALA A 329 -13.05 -5.39 4.61
N ASP A 330 -12.66 -6.01 5.73
CA ASP A 330 -13.59 -6.43 6.79
C ASP A 330 -14.25 -5.22 7.49
N ILE A 331 -13.47 -4.18 7.84
CA ILE A 331 -14.02 -2.96 8.48
C ILE A 331 -14.75 -2.04 7.49
N SER A 332 -14.66 -2.30 6.19
CA SER A 332 -15.42 -1.58 5.15
C SER A 332 -16.81 -2.19 4.88
N ASP A 333 -17.15 -3.30 5.54
CA ASP A 333 -18.49 -3.86 5.47
C ASP A 333 -19.43 -3.10 6.42
N ASN A 334 -20.41 -2.41 5.85
CA ASN A 334 -21.38 -1.60 6.61
C ASN A 334 -22.43 -2.47 7.31
N SER A 335 -21.96 -3.35 8.18
CA SER A 335 -22.78 -4.29 8.94
C SER A 335 -22.41 -4.32 10.43
N GLY A 336 -23.23 -4.95 11.23
CA GLY A 336 -22.99 -5.12 12.67
C GLY A 336 -22.74 -3.80 13.40
N VAL A 337 -21.67 -3.75 14.19
CA VAL A 337 -21.28 -2.57 14.99
C VAL A 337 -20.72 -1.42 14.15
N LEU A 338 -20.30 -1.69 12.93
CA LEU A 338 -19.75 -0.70 12.00
C LEU A 338 -20.84 0.00 11.17
N LYS A 339 -22.09 -0.44 11.30
CA LYS A 339 -23.21 0.19 10.59
C LYS A 339 -23.33 1.67 10.96
N GLY A 340 -23.25 2.53 9.95
CA GLY A 340 -23.28 3.99 10.11
C GLY A 340 -21.93 4.63 10.41
N HIS A 341 -20.84 3.87 10.46
CA HIS A 341 -19.47 4.37 10.62
C HIS A 341 -18.66 4.31 9.31
N ILE A 342 -19.31 3.94 8.21
CA ILE A 342 -18.65 3.71 6.92
C ILE A 342 -19.34 4.51 5.83
N VAL A 343 -18.55 5.23 5.02
CA VAL A 343 -19.02 5.84 3.78
C VAL A 343 -18.19 5.35 2.60
N GLU A 344 -18.87 4.89 1.55
CA GLU A 344 -18.25 4.45 0.31
C GLU A 344 -18.41 5.51 -0.78
N LEU A 345 -17.29 6.11 -1.20
CA LEU A 345 -17.21 7.08 -2.28
C LEU A 345 -17.24 6.35 -3.63
N LYS A 346 -18.33 6.49 -4.39
CA LYS A 346 -18.56 5.73 -5.64
C LYS A 346 -18.17 6.49 -6.91
N GLU A 347 -18.24 7.82 -6.87
CA GLU A 347 -17.98 8.66 -8.05
C GLU A 347 -16.50 8.95 -8.20
N SER A 348 -15.87 8.44 -9.25
CA SER A 348 -14.49 8.76 -9.59
C SER A 348 -14.43 9.91 -10.59
N ILE A 349 -13.71 10.97 -10.24
CA ILE A 349 -13.44 12.11 -11.14
C ILE A 349 -12.38 11.71 -12.17
N ARG A 350 -11.41 10.87 -11.78
CA ARG A 350 -10.30 10.43 -12.63
C ARG A 350 -10.71 9.31 -13.58
N PHE A 351 -11.52 8.37 -13.09
CA PHE A 351 -11.95 7.17 -13.81
C PHE A 351 -13.47 7.13 -13.93
N ASN A 352 -14.02 8.08 -14.69
CA ASN A 352 -15.46 8.11 -14.98
C ASN A 352 -15.82 7.09 -16.08
N ASP A 353 -17.11 6.87 -16.29
CA ASP A 353 -17.63 5.91 -17.30
C ASP A 353 -17.19 6.23 -18.74
N LYS A 354 -16.66 7.43 -18.99
CA LYS A 354 -16.15 7.85 -20.29
C LYS A 354 -14.70 7.45 -20.50
N SER A 355 -13.93 7.18 -19.42
CA SER A 355 -12.56 6.72 -19.52
C SER A 355 -12.50 5.20 -19.73
N ALA A 356 -11.58 4.73 -20.55
CA ALA A 356 -11.42 3.31 -20.78
C ALA A 356 -10.92 2.58 -19.53
N ILE A 357 -10.01 3.20 -18.77
CA ILE A 357 -9.53 2.67 -17.49
C ILE A 357 -10.70 2.54 -16.50
N GLY A 358 -11.61 3.54 -16.44
CA GLY A 358 -12.78 3.49 -15.57
C GLY A 358 -13.73 2.36 -15.92
N ARG A 359 -14.05 2.19 -17.22
CA ARG A 359 -14.88 1.06 -17.69
C ARG A 359 -14.23 -0.29 -17.40
N LEU A 360 -12.91 -0.40 -17.62
CA LEU A 360 -12.15 -1.62 -17.33
C LEU A 360 -12.20 -1.95 -15.83
N ALA A 361 -11.94 -0.98 -14.98
CA ALA A 361 -11.99 -1.13 -13.53
C ALA A 361 -13.40 -1.52 -13.05
N GLN A 362 -14.45 -0.86 -13.53
CA GLN A 362 -15.84 -1.20 -13.19
C GLN A 362 -16.21 -2.61 -13.65
N ARG A 363 -15.78 -3.00 -14.84
CA ARG A 363 -16.05 -4.35 -15.37
C ARG A 363 -15.36 -5.43 -14.52
N MET A 364 -14.15 -5.15 -14.01
CA MET A 364 -13.47 -6.04 -13.07
C MET A 364 -14.19 -6.15 -11.73
N LEU A 365 -14.77 -5.07 -11.24
CA LEU A 365 -15.55 -5.08 -9.99
C LEU A 365 -16.90 -5.78 -10.13
N ALA A 366 -17.49 -5.77 -11.36
CA ALA A 366 -18.76 -6.42 -11.66
C ALA A 366 -18.66 -7.95 -11.83
N PHE A 367 -17.46 -8.53 -11.85
CA PHE A 367 -17.30 -9.99 -11.80
C PHE A 367 -17.75 -10.48 -10.42
N GLU A 368 -18.92 -11.11 -10.38
CA GLU A 368 -19.48 -11.69 -9.15
C GLU A 368 -18.54 -12.77 -8.57
N GLU A 369 -18.38 -12.72 -7.28
CA GLU A 369 -17.77 -13.80 -6.50
C GLU A 369 -18.49 -15.12 -6.79
N GLY A 370 -17.74 -16.13 -7.22
CA GLY A 370 -18.27 -17.48 -7.43
C GLY A 370 -18.40 -17.98 -8.87
N ARG A 371 -18.13 -17.12 -9.88
CA ARG A 371 -17.80 -17.66 -11.21
C ARG A 371 -16.30 -17.89 -11.27
N GLU A 372 -15.90 -19.12 -11.61
CA GLU A 372 -14.53 -19.50 -11.99
C GLU A 372 -14.07 -18.83 -13.33
N ALA A 373 -14.69 -17.70 -13.67
CA ALA A 373 -14.28 -16.82 -14.74
C ALA A 373 -12.99 -16.11 -14.28
N GLY A 374 -11.88 -16.80 -14.42
CA GLY A 374 -10.57 -16.25 -14.15
C GLY A 374 -10.28 -15.04 -15.06
N ILE A 375 -9.22 -14.31 -14.75
CA ILE A 375 -8.65 -13.25 -15.60
C ILE A 375 -8.59 -13.66 -17.08
N SER A 376 -8.41 -14.95 -17.38
CA SER A 376 -8.46 -15.51 -18.74
C SER A 376 -9.76 -15.23 -19.50
N ASP A 377 -10.92 -15.29 -18.83
CA ASP A 377 -12.21 -15.06 -19.47
C ASP A 377 -12.46 -13.56 -19.71
N PHE A 378 -12.01 -12.72 -18.79
CA PHE A 378 -12.00 -11.27 -18.97
C PHE A 378 -11.09 -10.87 -20.15
N ILE A 379 -9.89 -11.44 -20.25
CA ILE A 379 -8.96 -11.21 -21.36
C ILE A 379 -9.50 -11.77 -22.67
N SER A 380 -10.23 -12.90 -22.66
CA SER A 380 -10.82 -13.49 -23.87
C SER A 380 -11.99 -12.71 -24.46
N GLU A 381 -12.68 -11.88 -23.64
CA GLU A 381 -13.74 -10.99 -24.11
C GLU A 381 -13.19 -9.70 -24.74
N VAL A 382 -11.92 -9.39 -24.52
CA VAL A 382 -11.23 -8.29 -25.18
C VAL A 382 -10.63 -8.82 -26.47
N GLU A 383 -11.29 -8.59 -27.60
CA GLU A 383 -10.84 -9.07 -28.92
C GLU A 383 -9.41 -8.62 -29.23
N TYR A 384 -8.59 -9.60 -29.59
CA TYR A 384 -7.23 -9.42 -30.05
C TYR A 384 -7.19 -9.07 -31.53
N THR A 385 -6.45 -8.04 -31.88
CA THR A 385 -5.93 -7.88 -33.24
C THR A 385 -4.42 -7.75 -33.17
N ASP A 386 -3.71 -8.64 -33.85
CA ASP A 386 -2.24 -8.69 -33.87
C ASP A 386 -1.59 -7.42 -34.45
N ASP A 387 -2.31 -6.56 -35.14
CA ASP A 387 -1.75 -5.47 -35.94
C ASP A 387 -2.40 -4.08 -35.77
N GLN A 388 -3.42 -3.90 -34.92
CA GLN A 388 -4.03 -2.57 -34.74
C GLN A 388 -4.26 -2.21 -33.28
N PRO A 389 -4.03 -0.94 -32.89
CA PRO A 389 -4.42 -0.47 -31.57
C PRO A 389 -5.95 -0.54 -31.45
N PHE A 390 -6.40 -0.93 -30.29
CA PHE A 390 -7.81 -1.08 -29.91
C PHE A 390 -8.56 0.24 -30.17
N GLU A 391 -9.26 0.40 -31.31
CA GLU A 391 -9.95 1.64 -31.68
C GLU A 391 -11.06 2.06 -30.70
N GLY A 392 -11.51 1.16 -29.81
CA GLY A 392 -12.53 1.43 -28.82
C GLY A 392 -12.05 2.14 -27.54
N PHE A 393 -10.75 2.23 -27.31
CA PHE A 393 -10.18 2.75 -26.07
C PHE A 393 -8.93 3.60 -26.35
N LYS A 394 -9.10 4.91 -26.51
CA LYS A 394 -7.98 5.83 -26.80
C LYS A 394 -6.93 5.88 -25.68
N ASP A 395 -7.24 5.43 -24.49
CA ASP A 395 -6.47 5.52 -23.26
C ASP A 395 -6.06 4.16 -22.67
N THR A 396 -6.45 3.03 -23.28
CA THR A 396 -5.95 1.70 -22.92
C THR A 396 -5.20 1.10 -24.08
N GLY A 397 -4.00 0.65 -23.81
CA GLY A 397 -3.18 -0.08 -24.76
C GLY A 397 -3.67 -1.50 -24.99
N VAL A 398 -2.94 -2.19 -25.81
CA VAL A 398 -3.24 -3.51 -26.34
C VAL A 398 -2.69 -4.58 -25.39
N PHE A 399 -3.43 -5.68 -25.26
CA PHE A 399 -3.00 -6.85 -24.49
C PHE A 399 -2.42 -7.90 -25.42
N PHE A 400 -1.29 -8.50 -25.05
CA PHE A 400 -0.65 -9.55 -25.83
C PHE A 400 -0.58 -10.84 -25.06
N LYS A 401 -0.91 -11.93 -25.70
CA LYS A 401 -0.67 -13.27 -25.19
C LYS A 401 0.73 -13.70 -25.62
N SER A 402 1.66 -13.87 -24.69
CA SER A 402 2.95 -14.48 -24.97
C SER A 402 2.90 -15.96 -24.59
N ALA A 403 3.21 -16.81 -25.54
CA ALA A 403 3.48 -18.24 -25.31
C ALA A 403 5.00 -18.54 -25.27
N GLY A 404 5.84 -17.50 -25.36
CA GLY A 404 7.29 -17.64 -25.53
C GLY A 404 8.10 -17.54 -24.24
N ARG A 405 9.40 -17.84 -24.36
CA ARG A 405 10.38 -17.67 -23.28
C ARG A 405 10.93 -16.23 -23.17
N ASN A 406 10.59 -15.37 -24.11
CA ASN A 406 11.08 -13.99 -24.21
C ASN A 406 9.94 -13.00 -24.07
N LEU A 407 10.27 -11.74 -23.78
CA LEU A 407 9.35 -10.61 -23.80
C LEU A 407 8.66 -10.52 -25.18
N PRO A 408 7.33 -10.30 -25.24
CA PRO A 408 6.63 -10.10 -26.51
C PRO A 408 7.20 -8.92 -27.31
N LEU A 409 7.28 -9.05 -28.62
CA LEU A 409 7.86 -8.03 -29.50
C LEU A 409 7.17 -6.66 -29.37
N GLN A 410 5.85 -6.66 -29.17
CA GLN A 410 5.08 -5.43 -28.99
C GLN A 410 5.37 -4.76 -27.63
N ALA A 411 5.59 -5.56 -26.59
CA ALA A 411 6.03 -5.05 -25.29
C ALA A 411 7.43 -4.42 -25.39
N GLN A 412 8.34 -5.06 -26.16
CA GLN A 412 9.65 -4.49 -26.44
C GLN A 412 9.53 -3.14 -27.15
N LYS A 413 8.73 -3.03 -28.21
CA LYS A 413 8.50 -1.76 -28.92
C LYS A 413 7.92 -0.67 -28.01
N TRP A 414 6.97 -1.01 -27.16
CA TRP A 414 6.43 -0.04 -26.20
C TRP A 414 7.50 0.42 -25.21
N LEU A 415 8.30 -0.50 -24.69
CA LEU A 415 9.41 -0.17 -23.78
C LEU A 415 10.43 0.73 -24.48
N GLU A 416 10.85 0.38 -25.71
CA GLU A 416 11.78 1.15 -26.52
C GLU A 416 11.28 2.60 -26.73
N GLU A 417 10.00 2.76 -27.14
CA GLU A 417 9.39 4.10 -27.32
C GLU A 417 9.45 4.95 -26.05
N LYS A 418 9.15 4.36 -24.88
CA LYS A 418 9.20 5.07 -23.61
C LYS A 418 10.64 5.34 -23.15
N LEU A 419 11.52 4.39 -23.36
CA LEU A 419 12.94 4.52 -23.02
C LEU A 419 13.68 5.50 -23.93
N ASP A 420 13.28 5.69 -25.19
CA ASP A 420 13.85 6.71 -26.07
C ASP A 420 13.68 8.12 -25.47
N SER A 421 12.48 8.47 -25.00
CA SER A 421 12.23 9.76 -24.32
C SER A 421 13.06 9.90 -23.05
N TYR A 422 13.20 8.83 -22.28
CA TYR A 422 14.02 8.78 -21.07
C TYR A 422 15.52 8.94 -21.42
N CYS A 423 16.02 8.24 -22.43
CA CYS A 423 17.41 8.35 -22.90
C CYS A 423 17.72 9.77 -23.39
N ASN A 424 16.82 10.43 -24.10
CA ASN A 424 16.99 11.83 -24.50
C ASN A 424 17.19 12.75 -23.29
N ALA A 425 16.43 12.57 -22.21
CA ALA A 425 16.62 13.34 -20.99
C ALA A 425 17.97 13.01 -20.31
N VAL A 426 18.38 11.73 -20.29
CA VAL A 426 19.69 11.31 -19.76
C VAL A 426 20.85 11.85 -20.61
N GLU A 427 20.70 11.92 -21.94
CA GLU A 427 21.70 12.52 -22.82
C GLU A 427 21.89 14.01 -22.49
N ASN A 428 20.80 14.76 -22.32
CA ASN A 428 20.87 16.16 -21.88
C ASN A 428 21.55 16.30 -20.52
N LEU A 429 21.30 15.39 -19.57
CA LEU A 429 22.01 15.34 -18.29
C LEU A 429 23.52 15.12 -18.52
N ASN A 430 23.91 14.16 -19.36
CA ASN A 430 25.31 13.88 -19.69
C ASN A 430 26.03 15.11 -20.27
N LEU A 431 25.39 15.80 -21.19
CA LEU A 431 25.91 17.03 -21.77
C LEU A 431 26.06 18.13 -20.71
N THR A 432 25.06 18.32 -19.87
CA THR A 432 25.05 19.29 -18.77
C THR A 432 26.16 19.02 -17.77
N LEU A 433 26.32 17.74 -17.36
CA LEU A 433 27.38 17.31 -16.45
C LEU A 433 28.77 17.57 -17.05
N THR A 434 28.96 17.30 -18.35
CA THR A 434 30.24 17.55 -19.06
C THR A 434 30.56 19.04 -19.13
N LEU A 435 29.58 19.90 -19.34
CA LEU A 435 29.77 21.35 -19.37
C LEU A 435 30.11 21.93 -17.99
N ASN A 436 29.66 21.26 -16.92
CA ASN A 436 29.89 21.66 -15.54
C ASN A 436 31.11 20.99 -14.90
N ASP A 437 31.90 20.20 -15.63
CA ASP A 437 33.11 19.51 -15.13
C ASP A 437 34.13 20.43 -14.43
N LYS A 438 34.02 21.75 -14.63
CA LYS A 438 34.89 22.76 -14.01
C LYS A 438 34.35 23.34 -12.71
N ASN A 439 33.09 23.06 -12.37
CA ASN A 439 32.47 23.53 -11.14
C ASN A 439 32.71 22.48 -10.06
N GLU A 440 33.66 22.75 -9.17
CA GLU A 440 34.00 21.89 -8.01
C GLU A 440 32.78 21.74 -7.09
N VAL A 441 32.04 20.64 -7.26
CA VAL A 441 31.08 20.22 -6.25
C VAL A 441 31.86 19.50 -5.15
N ASP A 442 31.90 20.07 -3.94
CA ASP A 442 32.48 19.37 -2.79
C ASP A 442 31.70 18.06 -2.58
N SER A 443 32.34 16.96 -2.91
CA SER A 443 31.75 15.61 -2.86
C SER A 443 31.29 15.19 -1.47
N ARG A 444 31.77 15.86 -0.41
CA ARG A 444 31.44 15.54 0.99
C ARG A 444 30.17 16.23 1.49
N SER A 445 29.76 17.30 0.81
CA SER A 445 28.60 18.12 1.18
C SER A 445 27.59 18.26 0.03
N ALA A 446 27.64 17.35 -0.97
CA ALA A 446 26.73 17.39 -2.10
C ALA A 446 25.27 17.26 -1.66
N ASN A 447 24.54 18.37 -1.72
CA ASN A 447 23.10 18.44 -1.54
C ASN A 447 22.48 18.89 -2.86
N PHE A 448 21.27 18.43 -3.16
CA PHE A 448 20.58 18.79 -4.41
C PHE A 448 20.53 20.30 -4.65
N GLU A 449 20.24 21.07 -3.59
CA GLU A 449 20.15 22.54 -3.67
C GLU A 449 21.50 23.23 -3.95
N ASN A 450 22.62 22.55 -3.70
CA ASN A 450 23.97 23.07 -3.94
C ASN A 450 24.50 22.76 -5.34
N LEU A 451 23.77 21.93 -6.12
CA LEU A 451 24.13 21.67 -7.52
C LEU A 451 23.88 22.91 -8.39
N PRO A 452 24.62 23.08 -9.50
CA PRO A 452 24.32 24.10 -10.52
C PRO A 452 22.84 23.98 -10.97
N ASN A 453 22.21 25.12 -11.24
CA ASN A 453 20.78 25.15 -11.58
C ASN A 453 20.41 24.33 -12.83
N ASP A 454 21.29 24.29 -13.82
CA ASP A 454 21.15 23.50 -15.03
C ASP A 454 21.23 21.99 -14.75
N VAL A 455 22.13 21.56 -13.85
CA VAL A 455 22.22 20.17 -13.39
C VAL A 455 20.96 19.80 -12.59
N GLN A 456 20.48 20.68 -11.70
CA GLN A 456 19.23 20.46 -10.98
C GLN A 456 18.05 20.29 -11.94
N GLN A 457 18.00 21.13 -13.00
CA GLN A 457 16.92 21.05 -13.99
C GLN A 457 17.03 19.76 -14.81
N ALA A 458 18.22 19.41 -15.29
CA ALA A 458 18.43 18.17 -16.03
C ALA A 458 18.05 16.92 -15.22
N LEU A 459 18.39 16.86 -13.92
CA LEU A 459 17.96 15.78 -13.02
C LEU A 459 16.44 15.72 -12.85
N LYS A 460 15.78 16.88 -12.74
CA LYS A 460 14.32 16.94 -12.68
C LYS A 460 13.68 16.45 -13.98
N ASP A 461 14.27 16.79 -15.13
CA ASP A 461 13.75 16.36 -16.43
C ASP A 461 13.86 14.84 -16.60
N VAL A 462 15.00 14.25 -16.22
CA VAL A 462 15.17 12.78 -16.18
C VAL A 462 14.14 12.14 -15.24
N TRP A 463 13.93 12.71 -14.06
CA TRP A 463 12.94 12.22 -13.10
C TRP A 463 11.52 12.33 -13.63
N ASN A 464 11.20 13.44 -14.29
CA ASN A 464 9.87 13.64 -14.88
C ASN A 464 9.59 12.61 -15.97
N GLU A 465 10.54 12.36 -16.88
CA GLU A 465 10.39 11.32 -17.90
C GLU A 465 10.22 9.93 -17.28
N LEU A 466 11.05 9.57 -16.31
CA LEU A 466 10.91 8.32 -15.58
C LEU A 466 9.55 8.19 -14.89
N SER A 467 8.99 9.28 -14.37
CA SER A 467 7.71 9.31 -13.67
C SER A 467 6.51 9.24 -14.60
N THR A 468 6.69 9.43 -15.91
CA THR A 468 5.57 9.36 -16.87
C THR A 468 5.17 7.94 -17.20
N PHE A 469 6.07 6.99 -17.15
CA PHE A 469 5.79 5.60 -17.50
C PHE A 469 6.30 4.62 -16.44
N ARG A 470 5.65 3.47 -16.34
CA ARG A 470 6.11 2.39 -15.46
C ARG A 470 5.65 1.02 -15.97
N PRO A 471 6.59 0.11 -16.27
CA PRO A 471 6.29 -1.30 -16.41
C PRO A 471 5.98 -1.91 -15.03
N LEU A 472 4.80 -2.52 -14.91
CA LEU A 472 4.33 -3.19 -13.69
C LEU A 472 4.24 -4.69 -13.94
N CYS A 473 4.89 -5.49 -13.13
CA CYS A 473 4.89 -6.95 -13.27
C CYS A 473 4.13 -7.59 -12.12
N ALA A 474 3.36 -8.64 -12.42
CA ALA A 474 2.66 -9.43 -11.40
C ALA A 474 3.65 -10.25 -10.54
N GLN A 475 4.80 -10.63 -11.11
CA GLN A 475 5.80 -11.51 -10.47
C GLN A 475 7.22 -10.97 -10.68
N ARG A 476 8.19 -11.50 -9.90
CA ARG A 476 9.59 -11.12 -10.03
C ARG A 476 10.32 -11.91 -11.11
N GLU A 477 10.09 -13.20 -11.15
CA GLU A 477 10.78 -14.16 -12.02
C GLU A 477 9.96 -14.47 -13.29
N GLY A 478 10.62 -15.09 -14.27
CA GLY A 478 10.01 -15.49 -15.53
C GLY A 478 10.09 -14.44 -16.64
N PRO A 479 9.65 -14.79 -17.85
CA PRO A 479 9.85 -13.96 -19.06
C PRO A 479 9.17 -12.59 -19.01
N THR A 480 8.09 -12.46 -18.24
CA THR A 480 7.33 -11.23 -18.03
C THR A 480 7.47 -10.74 -16.58
N GLY A 481 8.47 -11.23 -15.85
CA GLY A 481 8.78 -10.82 -14.49
C GLY A 481 9.64 -9.56 -14.45
N VAL A 482 9.71 -8.96 -13.26
CA VAL A 482 10.49 -7.74 -13.01
C VAL A 482 11.94 -7.88 -13.47
N ASN A 483 12.58 -9.03 -13.20
CA ASN A 483 13.98 -9.24 -13.55
C ASN A 483 14.19 -9.19 -15.07
N ALA A 484 13.41 -9.95 -15.84
CA ALA A 484 13.54 -9.98 -17.30
C ALA A 484 13.22 -8.61 -17.95
N VAL A 485 12.22 -7.89 -17.43
CA VAL A 485 11.88 -6.56 -17.96
C VAL A 485 12.96 -5.54 -17.59
N ASN A 486 13.53 -5.61 -16.39
CA ASN A 486 14.64 -4.74 -16.00
C ASN A 486 15.90 -5.00 -16.79
N ASP A 487 16.25 -6.28 -17.01
CA ASP A 487 17.40 -6.67 -17.83
C ASP A 487 17.26 -6.08 -19.25
N TYR A 488 16.08 -6.22 -19.85
CA TYR A 488 15.81 -5.65 -21.17
C TYR A 488 15.95 -4.11 -21.20
N CYS A 489 15.35 -3.41 -20.22
CA CYS A 489 15.44 -1.96 -20.14
C CYS A 489 16.87 -1.48 -19.87
N GLU A 490 17.59 -2.17 -19.00
CA GLU A 490 18.99 -1.86 -18.70
C GLU A 490 19.89 -2.05 -19.90
N ASP A 491 19.74 -3.15 -20.64
CA ASP A 491 20.49 -3.42 -21.87
C ASP A 491 20.20 -2.36 -22.94
N PHE A 492 18.95 -1.93 -23.08
CA PHE A 492 18.58 -0.87 -24.02
C PHE A 492 19.30 0.45 -23.69
N VAL A 493 19.22 0.89 -22.42
CA VAL A 493 19.85 2.14 -21.96
C VAL A 493 21.38 2.06 -22.06
N LYS A 494 21.99 0.94 -21.67
CA LYS A 494 23.44 0.71 -21.81
C LYS A 494 23.87 0.77 -23.28
N THR A 495 23.08 0.20 -24.18
CA THR A 495 23.36 0.22 -25.62
C THR A 495 23.29 1.65 -26.17
N ALA A 496 22.27 2.43 -25.79
CA ALA A 496 22.11 3.82 -26.22
C ALA A 496 23.32 4.70 -25.84
N PHE A 497 23.94 4.44 -24.68
CA PHE A 497 25.09 5.22 -24.19
C PHE A 497 26.45 4.53 -24.36
N ILE A 498 26.49 3.39 -25.04
CA ILE A 498 27.72 2.60 -25.25
C ILE A 498 28.40 2.26 -23.92
N VAL A 499 27.59 1.94 -22.91
CA VAL A 499 28.08 1.50 -21.60
C VAL A 499 28.43 0.02 -21.66
N PRO A 500 29.65 -0.39 -21.22
CA PRO A 500 29.99 -1.81 -21.14
C PRO A 500 28.98 -2.58 -20.27
N SER A 501 28.58 -3.77 -20.72
CA SER A 501 27.60 -4.60 -19.96
C SER A 501 28.06 -4.98 -18.56
N ALA A 502 29.39 -5.02 -18.33
CA ALA A 502 29.98 -5.28 -17.02
C ALA A 502 29.92 -4.10 -16.04
N ASP A 503 29.63 -2.89 -16.53
CA ASP A 503 29.58 -1.70 -15.67
C ASP A 503 28.23 -1.64 -14.95
N ASP A 504 28.28 -1.71 -13.62
CA ASP A 504 27.10 -1.63 -12.77
C ASP A 504 26.60 -0.20 -12.55
N MET A 505 27.48 0.81 -12.72
CA MET A 505 27.16 2.22 -12.49
C MET A 505 27.27 3.01 -13.78
N TYR A 506 26.18 3.69 -14.14
CA TYR A 506 26.12 4.55 -15.32
C TYR A 506 25.03 5.64 -15.11
N ASN A 507 25.14 6.74 -15.86
CA ASN A 507 24.14 7.80 -15.81
C ASN A 507 22.80 7.30 -16.37
N GLY A 508 21.74 7.53 -15.61
CA GLY A 508 20.41 7.07 -15.98
C GLY A 508 20.07 5.64 -15.51
N LYS A 509 20.93 4.98 -14.71
CA LYS A 509 20.52 3.74 -14.06
C LYS A 509 19.40 4.03 -13.07
N VAL A 510 18.30 3.27 -13.15
CA VAL A 510 17.16 3.38 -12.23
C VAL A 510 17.25 2.29 -11.18
N ILE A 511 17.14 2.68 -9.93
CA ILE A 511 17.20 1.75 -8.79
C ILE A 511 16.03 1.94 -7.84
N ILE A 512 15.72 0.91 -7.06
CA ILE A 512 14.78 0.95 -5.94
C ILE A 512 15.47 0.49 -4.67
N VAL A 513 15.37 1.30 -3.63
CA VAL A 513 15.90 0.99 -2.29
C VAL A 513 15.11 -0.16 -1.68
N ARG A 514 15.79 -1.14 -1.09
CA ARG A 514 15.19 -2.35 -0.49
C ARG A 514 15.17 -2.37 1.02
N GLN A 515 15.81 -1.40 1.65
CA GLN A 515 15.93 -1.34 3.10
C GLN A 515 15.90 0.11 3.57
N ASN A 516 15.20 0.35 4.69
CA ASN A 516 15.16 1.68 5.31
C ASN A 516 16.52 2.04 5.90
N ASP A 517 16.92 3.29 5.70
CA ASP A 517 18.07 3.90 6.40
C ASP A 517 17.66 5.31 6.88
N SER A 518 17.45 5.44 8.20
CA SER A 518 17.03 6.70 8.80
C SER A 518 18.16 7.74 8.84
N GLY A 519 19.42 7.30 8.87
CA GLY A 519 20.58 8.19 8.83
C GLY A 519 20.73 8.88 7.48
N LEU A 520 20.49 8.12 6.42
CA LEU A 520 20.43 8.65 5.05
C LEU A 520 19.07 9.25 4.71
N GLY A 521 18.04 9.02 5.52
CA GLY A 521 16.65 9.45 5.24
C GLY A 521 16.11 8.85 3.96
N VAL A 522 16.38 7.57 3.70
CA VAL A 522 15.84 6.79 2.58
C VAL A 522 14.97 5.65 3.12
N ALA A 523 13.94 5.31 2.38
CA ALA A 523 12.99 4.26 2.74
C ALA A 523 12.98 3.13 1.71
N ASN A 524 12.57 1.94 2.15
CA ASN A 524 12.26 0.84 1.24
C ASN A 524 11.14 1.27 0.28
N GLY A 525 11.39 1.10 -1.02
CA GLY A 525 10.48 1.52 -2.08
C GLY A 525 10.84 2.89 -2.70
N ASP A 526 11.79 3.64 -2.15
CA ASP A 526 12.28 4.85 -2.80
C ASP A 526 12.98 4.50 -4.11
N VAL A 527 12.56 5.15 -5.18
CA VAL A 527 13.17 5.03 -6.51
C VAL A 527 14.17 6.15 -6.69
N ALA A 528 15.30 5.86 -7.32
CA ALA A 528 16.31 6.86 -7.60
C ALA A 528 16.93 6.66 -8.99
N VAL A 529 17.48 7.74 -9.54
CA VAL A 529 18.29 7.74 -10.76
C VAL A 529 19.75 7.94 -10.39
N ILE A 530 20.62 7.07 -10.87
CA ILE A 530 22.07 7.17 -10.68
C ILE A 530 22.67 8.17 -11.66
N PHE A 531 23.56 9.01 -11.17
CA PHE A 531 24.36 9.91 -11.99
C PHE A 531 25.76 10.12 -11.39
N GLY A 532 26.73 10.39 -12.24
CA GLY A 532 28.13 10.59 -11.84
C GLY A 532 28.51 12.07 -11.84
N LEU A 533 29.11 12.54 -10.74
CA LEU A 533 29.75 13.85 -10.66
C LEU A 533 31.27 13.67 -10.68
N LYS A 534 31.96 14.37 -11.55
CA LYS A 534 33.41 14.47 -11.49
C LYS A 534 33.79 15.41 -10.36
N THR A 535 34.88 15.08 -9.67
CA THR A 535 35.45 15.87 -8.58
C THR A 535 36.84 16.34 -8.99
N ALA A 536 37.30 17.48 -8.47
CA ALA A 536 38.60 18.02 -8.78
C ALA A 536 39.77 17.06 -8.52
N ASP A 537 39.60 16.12 -7.62
CA ASP A 537 40.65 15.20 -7.18
C ASP A 537 40.65 13.85 -7.93
N SER A 538 39.72 13.61 -8.88
CA SER A 538 39.61 12.31 -9.55
C SER A 538 39.00 12.39 -10.94
N ASP A 539 39.69 11.77 -11.92
CA ASP A 539 39.15 11.57 -13.27
C ASP A 539 37.94 10.60 -13.31
N LYS A 540 37.74 9.84 -12.23
CA LYS A 540 36.60 8.92 -12.14
C LYS A 540 35.42 9.62 -11.46
N PRO A 541 34.21 9.50 -12.01
CA PRO A 541 33.04 10.11 -11.40
C PRO A 541 32.72 9.46 -10.05
N MET A 542 32.30 10.26 -9.08
CA MET A 542 31.64 9.77 -7.88
C MET A 542 30.13 9.62 -8.17
N TRP A 543 29.59 8.46 -7.85
CA TRP A 543 28.21 8.11 -8.16
C TRP A 543 27.26 8.56 -7.07
N TYR A 544 26.17 9.18 -7.48
CA TYR A 544 25.07 9.64 -6.62
C TYR A 544 23.74 9.08 -7.11
N ALA A 545 22.82 8.88 -6.17
CA ALA A 545 21.43 8.55 -6.43
C ALA A 545 20.57 9.80 -6.21
N PHE A 546 19.84 10.23 -7.22
CA PHE A 546 18.85 11.30 -7.15
C PHE A 546 17.46 10.69 -6.86
N ILE A 547 16.90 10.98 -5.69
CA ILE A 547 15.55 10.59 -5.28
C ILE A 547 14.64 11.78 -5.56
N GLY A 548 13.97 11.76 -6.71
CA GLY A 548 13.25 12.92 -7.22
C GLY A 548 12.07 13.34 -6.37
N ASP A 549 11.33 12.40 -5.80
CA ASP A 549 10.20 12.68 -4.89
C ASP A 549 10.65 13.47 -3.64
N LEU A 550 11.87 13.25 -3.17
CA LEU A 550 12.45 13.94 -2.01
C LEU A 550 13.33 15.13 -2.40
N LYS A 551 13.57 15.37 -3.69
CA LYS A 551 14.57 16.33 -4.21
C LYS A 551 15.91 16.19 -3.49
N LYS A 552 16.39 14.95 -3.36
CA LYS A 552 17.54 14.59 -2.55
C LYS A 552 18.56 13.82 -3.36
N ILE A 553 19.84 14.06 -3.09
CA ILE A 553 20.94 13.23 -3.60
C ILE A 553 21.63 12.50 -2.46
N VAL A 554 22.03 11.26 -2.71
CA VAL A 554 22.74 10.42 -1.75
C VAL A 554 23.91 9.74 -2.47
N PRO A 555 25.13 9.72 -1.89
CA PRO A 555 26.22 8.95 -2.49
C PRO A 555 25.82 7.48 -2.67
N ALA A 556 25.96 6.96 -3.87
CA ALA A 556 25.50 5.61 -4.21
C ALA A 556 26.16 4.51 -3.37
N GLN A 557 27.42 4.75 -2.94
CA GLN A 557 28.16 3.81 -2.09
C GLN A 557 27.58 3.69 -0.67
N LEU A 558 26.82 4.69 -0.22
CA LEU A 558 26.20 4.68 1.12
C LEU A 558 24.78 4.10 1.09
N LEU A 559 24.20 3.88 -0.09
CA LEU A 559 22.86 3.32 -0.20
C LEU A 559 22.81 1.92 0.43
N PRO A 560 21.75 1.62 1.17
CA PRO A 560 21.47 0.25 1.58
C PRO A 560 21.20 -0.62 0.35
N LYS A 561 20.89 -1.90 0.56
CA LYS A 561 20.56 -2.82 -0.53
C LYS A 561 19.53 -2.20 -1.48
N TYR A 562 19.79 -2.28 -2.78
CA TYR A 562 18.91 -1.81 -3.86
C TYR A 562 18.88 -2.80 -5.03
N ASP A 563 17.86 -2.70 -5.89
CA ASP A 563 17.72 -3.47 -7.12
C ASP A 563 17.54 -2.49 -8.30
N THR A 564 17.79 -2.93 -9.54
CA THR A 564 17.40 -2.19 -10.77
C THR A 564 15.88 -2.07 -10.82
N ALA A 565 15.36 -0.93 -11.27
CA ALA A 565 13.94 -0.60 -11.14
C ALA A 565 13.33 0.24 -12.26
N PHE A 566 13.66 -0.05 -13.51
CA PHE A 566 12.83 0.41 -14.64
C PHE A 566 11.42 -0.18 -14.53
N ALA A 567 11.34 -1.47 -14.24
CA ALA A 567 10.11 -2.18 -13.88
C ALA A 567 10.05 -2.48 -12.39
N ILE A 568 8.84 -2.50 -11.83
CA ILE A 568 8.56 -2.86 -10.44
C ILE A 568 7.38 -3.83 -10.37
N THR A 569 7.18 -4.48 -9.24
CA THR A 569 5.96 -5.27 -9.05
C THR A 569 4.74 -4.37 -8.84
N ILE A 570 3.54 -4.87 -9.18
CA ILE A 570 2.28 -4.17 -8.89
C ILE A 570 2.17 -3.85 -7.38
N HIS A 571 2.60 -4.76 -6.50
CA HIS A 571 2.65 -4.49 -5.05
C HIS A 571 3.52 -3.27 -4.69
N GLN A 572 4.67 -3.11 -5.35
CA GLN A 572 5.56 -1.97 -5.09
C GLN A 572 5.04 -0.65 -5.67
N SER A 573 4.09 -0.70 -6.60
CA SER A 573 3.47 0.49 -7.18
C SER A 573 2.35 1.07 -6.32
N GLN A 574 1.87 0.33 -5.31
CA GLN A 574 0.81 0.81 -4.42
C GLN A 574 1.16 2.18 -3.82
N GLY A 575 0.16 3.05 -3.72
CA GLY A 575 0.37 4.46 -3.33
C GLY A 575 1.11 5.29 -4.39
N SER A 576 1.35 4.76 -5.61
CA SER A 576 1.96 5.47 -6.75
C SER A 576 0.92 5.68 -7.85
N GLY A 577 1.17 6.66 -8.73
CA GLY A 577 0.38 6.86 -9.95
C GLY A 577 1.30 7.25 -11.09
N PHE A 578 1.08 6.69 -12.27
CA PHE A 578 1.87 6.95 -13.47
C PHE A 578 0.93 7.34 -14.61
N ARG A 579 1.43 8.11 -15.57
CA ARG A 579 0.64 8.50 -16.74
C ARG A 579 0.42 7.32 -17.68
N ASP A 580 1.48 6.57 -17.96
CA ASP A 580 1.48 5.44 -18.86
C ASP A 580 1.96 4.18 -18.11
N VAL A 581 1.20 3.10 -18.20
CA VAL A 581 1.48 1.85 -17.49
C VAL A 581 1.40 0.69 -18.48
N ALA A 582 2.37 -0.21 -18.43
CA ALA A 582 2.26 -1.54 -19.05
C ALA A 582 2.21 -2.60 -17.94
N ILE A 583 1.20 -3.44 -17.95
CA ILE A 583 1.04 -4.52 -16.98
C ILE A 583 1.49 -5.84 -17.61
N PHE A 584 2.49 -6.46 -16.99
CA PHE A 584 3.06 -7.73 -17.41
C PHE A 584 2.52 -8.85 -16.53
N LEU A 585 1.71 -9.73 -17.13
CA LEU A 585 1.14 -10.89 -16.48
C LEU A 585 1.92 -12.17 -16.85
N PRO A 586 2.01 -13.15 -15.96
CA PRO A 586 2.61 -14.44 -16.29
C PRO A 586 1.75 -15.21 -17.28
N THR A 587 2.38 -16.10 -18.04
CA THR A 587 1.64 -17.05 -18.88
C THR A 587 0.87 -18.01 -17.97
N LEU A 588 -0.46 -17.99 -18.07
CA LEU A 588 -1.33 -18.86 -17.28
C LEU A 588 -1.35 -20.26 -17.94
N SER A 589 -0.65 -21.23 -17.35
CA SER A 589 -0.84 -22.65 -17.63
C SER A 589 -1.70 -23.26 -16.53
N ALA A 590 -2.66 -24.12 -16.92
CA ALA A 590 -3.52 -24.79 -15.95
C ALA A 590 -2.67 -25.53 -14.90
N GLY A 591 -2.88 -25.19 -13.61
CA GLY A 591 -2.14 -25.78 -12.49
C GLY A 591 -0.79 -25.14 -12.16
N SER A 592 -0.44 -23.99 -12.72
CA SER A 592 0.76 -23.24 -12.32
C SER A 592 0.49 -22.33 -11.11
N ASP A 593 1.45 -22.21 -10.19
CA ASP A 593 1.42 -21.24 -9.07
C ASP A 593 1.26 -19.80 -9.55
N ALA A 594 1.60 -19.51 -10.80
CA ALA A 594 1.44 -18.21 -11.43
C ALA A 594 -0.03 -17.78 -11.57
N ALA A 595 -0.97 -18.72 -11.70
CA ALA A 595 -2.40 -18.42 -11.79
C ALA A 595 -2.94 -17.89 -10.45
N SER A 596 -2.44 -18.39 -9.32
CA SER A 596 -2.84 -17.95 -7.98
C SER A 596 -2.37 -16.53 -7.64
N LEU A 597 -1.34 -16.02 -8.32
CA LEU A 597 -0.82 -14.66 -8.13
C LEU A 597 -1.63 -13.61 -8.90
N CYS A 598 -2.34 -14.00 -9.96
CA CYS A 598 -3.12 -13.08 -10.80
C CYS A 598 -4.54 -12.92 -10.25
N THR A 599 -4.66 -12.32 -9.08
CA THR A 599 -5.98 -12.02 -8.50
C THR A 599 -6.62 -10.80 -9.13
N ARG A 600 -7.92 -10.67 -8.96
CA ARG A 600 -8.70 -9.48 -9.39
C ARG A 600 -8.14 -8.20 -8.76
N GLU A 601 -7.82 -8.25 -7.47
CA GLU A 601 -7.28 -7.15 -6.69
C GLU A 601 -5.91 -6.71 -7.20
N LEU A 602 -5.06 -7.67 -7.60
CA LEU A 602 -3.76 -7.37 -8.21
C LEU A 602 -3.94 -6.58 -9.51
N LEU A 603 -4.79 -7.09 -10.42
CA LEU A 603 -5.01 -6.44 -11.71
C LEU A 603 -5.70 -5.08 -11.54
N TYR A 604 -6.71 -4.99 -10.68
CA TYR A 604 -7.37 -3.73 -10.34
C TYR A 604 -6.37 -2.68 -9.83
N THR A 605 -5.48 -3.06 -8.90
CA THR A 605 -4.44 -2.17 -8.39
C THR A 605 -3.46 -1.72 -9.47
N GLY A 606 -3.11 -2.60 -10.41
CA GLY A 606 -2.21 -2.26 -11.52
C GLY A 606 -2.84 -1.32 -12.54
N ILE A 607 -4.16 -1.40 -12.74
CA ILE A 607 -4.91 -0.57 -13.70
C ILE A 607 -5.24 0.81 -13.14
N THR A 608 -5.53 0.88 -11.86
CA THR A 608 -6.02 2.10 -11.17
C THR A 608 -4.94 2.81 -10.37
#